data_050d27ed5071e55cc950ec53bd213dd5
#
_entry.id   050d27ed5071e55cc950ec53bd213dd5
#
_cell.length_a   1.000
_cell.length_b   1.000
_cell.length_c   1.000
_cell.angle_alpha   90.00
_cell.angle_beta   90.00
_cell.angle_gamma   90.00
#
_symmetry.space_group_name_H-M   'P 1'
#
loop_
_entity.id
_entity.type
_entity.pdbx_description
1 polymer ?
#
loop_
_entity_poly.entity_id
_entity_poly.type
_entity_poly.pdbx_seq_one_letter_code
_entity_poly.pdbx_strand_id
1 'polypeptide(L)'
;MLKNINKFKLVADVGGTNTRIALARNGSIDSTSIKRYANREFDSLHAVIKQYCETLSVGQITASCVAIAGPVENGTGRLTNLKWAMDQTGLKQVTGAETVAIINDLQAQAYALQDLPDSAFEKVLSSPAPHQEPLRHSTKLVIGVGTGCNAALALTDASGVRVPASETGHIGLPVRSQDDLDLALYLQKQHGFASVEHVLAGSGLETVYRYFA
;
A
#
# COMPACT_ATOMS: atom_id res chain seq x y z
N MET A 1 -42.08 5.01 5.46
CA MET A 1 -40.86 5.44 6.18
C MET A 1 -39.67 4.70 5.59
N LEU A 2 -38.87 5.35 4.74
CA LEU A 2 -37.63 4.79 4.28
C LEU A 2 -36.69 4.72 5.48
N LYS A 3 -36.34 3.50 5.94
CA LYS A 3 -35.29 3.30 6.93
C LYS A 3 -34.03 3.96 6.38
N ASN A 4 -33.46 4.89 7.13
CA ASN A 4 -32.18 5.50 6.86
C ASN A 4 -31.14 4.36 6.94
N ILE A 5 -30.90 3.67 5.82
CA ILE A 5 -29.89 2.60 5.76
C ILE A 5 -28.55 3.30 5.89
N ASN A 6 -27.87 3.06 6.99
CA ASN A 6 -26.51 3.56 7.18
C ASN A 6 -25.61 3.03 6.05
N LYS A 7 -25.15 3.94 5.21
CA LYS A 7 -24.24 3.65 4.10
C LYS A 7 -22.80 3.82 4.56
N PHE A 8 -22.02 2.79 4.38
CA PHE A 8 -20.61 2.76 4.75
C PHE A 8 -19.72 2.52 3.54
N LYS A 9 -18.45 2.90 3.67
CA LYS A 9 -17.36 2.42 2.83
C LYS A 9 -16.49 1.52 3.70
N LEU A 10 -16.08 0.36 3.18
CA LEU A 10 -15.17 -0.54 3.85
C LEU A 10 -13.75 -0.28 3.33
N VAL A 11 -12.80 -0.12 4.24
CA VAL A 11 -11.39 -0.02 3.91
C VAL A 11 -10.61 -1.09 4.66
N ALA A 12 -9.63 -1.69 4.00
CA ALA A 12 -8.77 -2.69 4.60
C ALA A 12 -7.30 -2.45 4.24
N ASP A 13 -6.42 -2.70 5.21
CA ASP A 13 -4.96 -2.75 5.07
C ASP A 13 -4.52 -4.19 5.36
N VAL A 14 -3.97 -4.85 4.35
CA VAL A 14 -3.65 -6.28 4.36
C VAL A 14 -2.15 -6.47 4.23
N GLY A 15 -1.50 -6.64 5.38
CA GLY A 15 -0.08 -7.00 5.45
C GLY A 15 0.15 -8.51 5.43
N GLY A 16 1.40 -8.92 5.48
CA GLY A 16 1.76 -10.35 5.51
C GLY A 16 1.30 -11.12 6.74
N THR A 17 1.16 -10.45 7.89
CA THR A 17 0.85 -11.08 9.19
C THR A 17 -0.54 -10.70 9.71
N ASN A 18 -1.00 -9.51 9.42
CA ASN A 18 -2.24 -8.98 9.96
C ASN A 18 -3.05 -8.25 8.89
N THR A 19 -4.36 -8.29 9.04
CA THR A 19 -5.32 -7.50 8.30
C THR A 19 -6.01 -6.52 9.26
N ARG A 20 -6.05 -5.24 8.88
CA ARG A 20 -6.85 -4.22 9.57
C ARG A 20 -8.02 -3.83 8.69
N ILE A 21 -9.20 -3.75 9.27
CA ILE A 21 -10.42 -3.34 8.56
C ILE A 21 -11.10 -2.24 9.35
N ALA A 22 -11.67 -1.28 8.65
CA ALA A 22 -12.45 -0.20 9.21
C ALA A 22 -13.62 0.19 8.29
N LEU A 23 -14.60 0.86 8.87
CA LEU A 23 -15.66 1.53 8.14
C LEU A 23 -15.35 3.02 8.03
N ALA A 24 -15.71 3.60 6.90
CA ALA A 24 -15.66 5.04 6.68
C ALA A 24 -17.04 5.56 6.30
N ARG A 25 -17.35 6.77 6.76
CA ARG A 25 -18.57 7.50 6.42
C ARG A 25 -18.26 9.00 6.32
N ASN A 26 -18.81 9.66 5.31
CA ASN A 26 -18.63 11.09 5.08
C ASN A 26 -17.15 11.54 5.04
N GLY A 27 -16.29 10.71 4.44
CA GLY A 27 -14.86 11.02 4.30
C GLY A 27 -14.00 10.71 5.53
N SER A 28 -14.58 10.23 6.63
CA SER A 28 -13.85 9.94 7.87
C SER A 28 -13.96 8.48 8.27
N ILE A 29 -12.89 7.93 8.85
CA ILE A 29 -12.86 6.60 9.44
C ILE A 29 -13.62 6.62 10.78
N ASP A 30 -14.50 5.64 10.97
CA ASP A 30 -15.06 5.36 12.28
C ASP A 30 -14.04 4.57 13.10
N SER A 31 -13.39 5.26 14.04
CA SER A 31 -12.34 4.67 14.88
C SER A 31 -12.83 3.49 15.73
N THR A 32 -14.12 3.44 16.07
CA THR A 32 -14.72 2.34 16.85
C THR A 32 -14.89 1.07 16.02
N SER A 33 -14.92 1.21 14.69
CA SER A 33 -15.05 0.10 13.75
C SER A 33 -13.73 -0.58 13.43
N ILE A 34 -12.58 0.00 13.81
CA ILE A 34 -11.27 -0.56 13.50
C ILE A 34 -11.09 -1.90 14.20
N LYS A 35 -10.85 -2.95 13.41
CA LYS A 35 -10.52 -4.28 13.89
C LYS A 35 -9.23 -4.78 13.24
N ARG A 36 -8.49 -5.56 14.00
CA ARG A 36 -7.26 -6.22 13.56
C ARG A 36 -7.41 -7.73 13.68
N TYR A 37 -7.05 -8.44 12.64
CA TYR A 37 -7.10 -9.90 12.54
C TYR A 37 -5.70 -10.44 12.27
N ALA A 38 -5.33 -11.54 12.93
CA ALA A 38 -4.12 -12.26 12.60
C ALA A 38 -4.40 -13.17 11.40
N ASN A 39 -3.68 -12.96 10.30
CA ASN A 39 -3.95 -13.67 9.05
C ASN A 39 -3.86 -15.19 9.17
N ARG A 40 -3.00 -15.71 10.08
CA ARG A 40 -2.85 -17.15 10.35
C ARG A 40 -4.12 -17.84 10.85
N GLU A 41 -5.10 -17.08 11.31
CA GLU A 41 -6.36 -17.59 11.83
C GLU A 41 -7.43 -17.76 10.75
N PHE A 42 -7.09 -17.43 9.51
CA PHE A 42 -8.02 -17.42 8.38
C PHE A 42 -7.42 -18.05 7.14
N ASP A 43 -8.27 -18.66 6.33
CA ASP A 43 -7.87 -19.29 5.07
C ASP A 43 -7.78 -18.30 3.91
N SER A 44 -8.44 -17.14 4.02
CA SER A 44 -8.49 -16.13 2.96
C SER A 44 -8.91 -14.75 3.47
N LEU A 45 -8.61 -13.71 2.69
CA LEU A 45 -9.09 -12.37 2.96
C LEU A 45 -10.64 -12.29 2.92
N HIS A 46 -11.30 -13.10 2.09
CA HIS A 46 -12.76 -13.20 2.07
C HIS A 46 -13.31 -13.60 3.44
N ALA A 47 -12.70 -14.59 4.08
CA ALA A 47 -13.11 -15.05 5.40
C ALA A 47 -12.96 -13.95 6.46
N VAL A 48 -11.86 -13.17 6.41
CA VAL A 48 -11.64 -12.03 7.30
C VAL A 48 -12.72 -10.97 7.12
N ILE A 49 -12.98 -10.54 5.88
CA ILE A 49 -13.97 -9.50 5.58
C ILE A 49 -15.38 -9.97 5.98
N LYS A 50 -15.72 -11.22 5.67
CA LYS A 50 -17.00 -11.81 6.05
C LYS A 50 -17.20 -11.76 7.57
N GLN A 51 -16.24 -12.25 8.34
CA GLN A 51 -16.29 -12.22 9.80
C GLN A 51 -16.40 -10.79 10.35
N TYR A 52 -15.67 -9.84 9.77
CA TYR A 52 -15.77 -8.43 10.15
C TYR A 52 -17.20 -7.90 9.97
N CYS A 53 -17.78 -8.11 8.80
CA CYS A 53 -19.14 -7.65 8.49
C CYS A 53 -20.21 -8.28 9.42
N GLU A 54 -20.07 -9.56 9.71
CA GLU A 54 -20.97 -10.29 10.62
C GLU A 54 -20.85 -9.80 12.06
N THR A 55 -19.62 -9.60 12.56
CA THR A 55 -19.35 -9.17 13.94
C THR A 55 -19.92 -7.78 14.24
N LEU A 56 -19.84 -6.86 13.31
CA LEU A 56 -20.31 -5.49 13.50
C LEU A 56 -21.78 -5.27 13.02
N SER A 57 -22.44 -6.31 12.50
CA SER A 57 -23.75 -6.18 11.87
C SER A 57 -23.77 -5.00 10.90
N VAL A 58 -22.76 -4.93 10.02
CA VAL A 58 -22.55 -3.78 9.14
C VAL A 58 -23.76 -3.58 8.24
N GLY A 59 -24.21 -2.33 8.13
CA GLY A 59 -25.26 -1.94 7.20
C GLY A 59 -24.79 -2.05 5.74
N GLN A 60 -25.40 -1.29 4.85
CA GLN A 60 -25.05 -1.33 3.43
C GLN A 60 -23.63 -0.78 3.19
N ILE A 61 -22.74 -1.60 2.62
CA ILE A 61 -21.45 -1.17 2.09
C ILE A 61 -21.64 -0.71 0.65
N THR A 62 -21.36 0.55 0.35
CA THR A 62 -21.53 1.13 -0.99
C THR A 62 -20.25 1.10 -1.81
N ALA A 63 -19.10 1.15 -1.13
CA ALA A 63 -17.79 1.05 -1.76
C ALA A 63 -16.81 0.29 -0.85
N SER A 64 -15.82 -0.36 -1.45
CA SER A 64 -14.76 -1.02 -0.69
C SER A 64 -13.40 -0.81 -1.36
N CYS A 65 -12.39 -0.52 -0.54
CA CYS A 65 -11.00 -0.41 -0.98
C CYS A 65 -10.11 -1.26 -0.09
N VAL A 66 -9.30 -2.10 -0.71
CA VAL A 66 -8.34 -2.97 -0.04
C VAL A 66 -6.94 -2.62 -0.49
N ALA A 67 -6.09 -2.21 0.46
CA ALA A 67 -4.65 -2.05 0.27
C ALA A 67 -3.96 -3.36 0.63
N ILE A 68 -3.09 -3.86 -0.25
CA ILE A 68 -2.41 -5.15 -0.09
C ILE A 68 -0.89 -4.93 -0.13
N ALA A 69 -0.17 -5.51 0.84
CA ALA A 69 1.29 -5.59 0.84
C ALA A 69 1.76 -6.63 -0.21
N GLY A 70 1.74 -6.24 -1.46
CA GLY A 70 2.10 -7.08 -2.60
C GLY A 70 1.65 -6.49 -3.93
N PRO A 71 1.99 -7.14 -5.04
CA PRO A 71 1.65 -6.66 -6.37
C PRO A 71 0.14 -6.71 -6.63
N VAL A 72 -0.34 -5.68 -7.33
CA VAL A 72 -1.72 -5.60 -7.81
C VAL A 72 -1.70 -5.46 -9.32
N GLU A 73 -2.27 -6.44 -10.00
CA GLU A 73 -2.27 -6.54 -11.45
C GLU A 73 -3.68 -6.85 -11.97
N ASN A 74 -4.16 -6.07 -12.91
CA ASN A 74 -5.50 -6.24 -13.52
C ASN A 74 -6.64 -6.36 -12.48
N GLY A 75 -6.55 -5.58 -11.37
CA GLY A 75 -7.54 -5.59 -10.30
C GLY A 75 -7.48 -6.83 -9.38
N THR A 76 -6.42 -7.61 -9.48
CA THR A 76 -6.14 -8.75 -8.60
C THR A 76 -4.90 -8.44 -7.75
N GLY A 77 -5.05 -8.51 -6.44
CA GLY A 77 -3.94 -8.38 -5.49
C GLY A 77 -3.51 -9.74 -4.96
N ARG A 78 -2.23 -9.93 -4.76
CA ARG A 78 -1.64 -11.15 -4.17
C ARG A 78 -0.70 -10.77 -3.04
N LEU A 79 -0.81 -11.46 -1.91
CA LEU A 79 0.14 -11.30 -0.82
C LEU A 79 1.43 -12.05 -1.14
N THR A 80 2.56 -11.42 -0.85
CA THR A 80 3.88 -12.02 -1.09
C THR A 80 4.15 -13.20 -0.15
N ASN A 81 3.71 -13.09 1.11
CA ASN A 81 4.02 -14.06 2.17
C ASN A 81 2.90 -15.04 2.50
N LEU A 82 1.76 -14.95 1.83
CA LEU A 82 0.61 -15.83 2.00
C LEU A 82 0.04 -16.21 0.63
N LYS A 83 -0.53 -17.39 0.54
CA LYS A 83 -1.22 -17.85 -0.68
C LYS A 83 -2.58 -17.17 -0.89
N TRP A 84 -2.75 -15.96 -0.35
CA TRP A 84 -3.99 -15.22 -0.51
C TRP A 84 -3.96 -14.39 -1.79
N ALA A 85 -5.06 -14.44 -2.49
CA ALA A 85 -5.36 -13.56 -3.60
C ALA A 85 -6.77 -13.01 -3.45
N MET A 86 -6.98 -11.78 -3.89
CA MET A 86 -8.28 -11.14 -3.95
C MET A 86 -8.40 -10.41 -5.27
N ASP A 87 -9.50 -10.62 -5.97
CA ASP A 87 -9.88 -9.83 -7.13
C ASP A 87 -11.10 -8.93 -6.82
N GLN A 88 -11.36 -8.02 -7.73
CA GLN A 88 -12.50 -7.10 -7.59
C GLN A 88 -13.85 -7.83 -7.55
N THR A 89 -13.98 -8.94 -8.26
CA THR A 89 -15.23 -9.74 -8.27
C THR A 89 -15.47 -10.36 -6.90
N GLY A 90 -14.47 -10.98 -6.32
CA GLY A 90 -14.54 -11.56 -4.98
C GLY A 90 -14.81 -10.49 -3.91
N LEU A 91 -14.16 -9.32 -4.04
CA LEU A 91 -14.39 -8.21 -3.12
C LEU A 91 -15.84 -7.67 -3.20
N LYS A 92 -16.40 -7.57 -4.41
CA LYS A 92 -17.83 -7.24 -4.60
C LYS A 92 -18.75 -8.27 -3.97
N GLN A 93 -18.45 -9.55 -4.17
CA GLN A 93 -19.28 -10.65 -3.64
C GLN A 93 -19.32 -10.63 -2.10
N VAL A 94 -18.17 -10.47 -1.44
CA VAL A 94 -18.10 -10.53 0.02
C VAL A 94 -18.64 -9.28 0.70
N THR A 95 -18.53 -8.10 0.07
CA THR A 95 -18.96 -6.83 0.64
C THR A 95 -20.35 -6.38 0.19
N GLY A 96 -20.84 -6.87 -0.95
CA GLY A 96 -22.01 -6.34 -1.62
C GLY A 96 -21.82 -4.93 -2.20
N ALA A 97 -20.59 -4.41 -2.23
CA ALA A 97 -20.30 -3.06 -2.70
C ALA A 97 -20.38 -2.96 -4.23
N GLU A 98 -20.98 -1.86 -4.72
CA GLU A 98 -21.03 -1.57 -6.16
C GLU A 98 -19.67 -1.15 -6.71
N THR A 99 -18.95 -0.31 -5.95
CA THR A 99 -17.63 0.21 -6.31
C THR A 99 -16.57 -0.45 -5.44
N VAL A 100 -15.56 -1.07 -6.07
CA VAL A 100 -14.46 -1.70 -5.36
C VAL A 100 -13.12 -1.35 -6.00
N ALA A 101 -12.09 -1.28 -5.16
CA ALA A 101 -10.71 -1.09 -5.59
C ALA A 101 -9.79 -2.01 -4.77
N ILE A 102 -8.77 -2.52 -5.44
CA ILE A 102 -7.64 -3.19 -4.81
C ILE A 102 -6.40 -2.43 -5.26
N ILE A 103 -5.59 -1.98 -4.32
CA ILE A 103 -4.39 -1.18 -4.57
C ILE A 103 -3.21 -1.74 -3.76
N ASN A 104 -2.00 -1.39 -4.15
CA ASN A 104 -0.83 -1.67 -3.33
C ASN A 104 -0.85 -0.79 -2.06
N ASP A 105 -0.25 -1.28 -0.96
CA ASP A 105 -0.20 -0.57 0.33
C ASP A 105 0.51 0.79 0.23
N LEU A 106 1.58 0.89 -0.54
CA LEU A 106 2.28 2.15 -0.76
C LEU A 106 1.48 3.13 -1.63
N GLN A 107 0.67 2.61 -2.58
CA GLN A 107 -0.30 3.45 -3.30
C GLN A 107 -1.33 4.06 -2.33
N ALA A 108 -1.81 3.29 -1.36
CA ALA A 108 -2.75 3.80 -0.36
C ALA A 108 -2.12 4.91 0.49
N GLN A 109 -0.85 4.76 0.90
CA GLN A 109 -0.11 5.80 1.60
C GLN A 109 0.05 7.06 0.75
N ALA A 110 0.36 6.92 -0.54
CA ALA A 110 0.50 8.05 -1.45
C ALA A 110 -0.83 8.80 -1.65
N TYR A 111 -1.95 8.09 -1.73
CA TYR A 111 -3.28 8.73 -1.74
C TYR A 111 -3.56 9.51 -0.45
N ALA A 112 -3.12 9.02 0.70
CA ALA A 112 -3.36 9.65 1.99
C ALA A 112 -2.58 10.97 2.20
N LEU A 113 -1.49 11.20 1.46
CA LEU A 113 -0.61 12.37 1.66
C LEU A 113 -1.30 13.72 1.56
N GLN A 114 -2.42 13.81 0.85
CA GLN A 114 -3.17 15.06 0.71
C GLN A 114 -4.11 15.32 1.89
N ASP A 115 -4.54 14.27 2.59
CA ASP A 115 -5.54 14.33 3.66
C ASP A 115 -4.89 14.32 5.05
N LEU A 116 -3.57 14.11 5.12
CA LEU A 116 -2.81 14.16 6.36
C LEU A 116 -2.56 15.61 6.78
N PRO A 117 -2.78 15.97 8.07
CA PRO A 117 -2.46 17.29 8.58
C PRO A 117 -0.94 17.51 8.64
N ASP A 118 -0.51 18.77 8.59
CA ASP A 118 0.91 19.12 8.66
C ASP A 118 1.61 18.56 9.92
N SER A 119 0.86 18.39 11.00
CA SER A 119 1.36 17.78 12.25
C SER A 119 1.72 16.28 12.12
N ALA A 120 1.30 15.63 11.05
CA ALA A 120 1.68 14.24 10.75
C ALA A 120 3.04 14.11 10.06
N PHE A 121 3.67 15.24 9.73
CA PHE A 121 4.96 15.29 9.04
C PHE A 121 6.03 15.91 9.91
N GLU A 122 7.21 15.30 9.91
CA GLU A 122 8.43 15.89 10.43
C GLU A 122 9.29 16.40 9.27
N LYS A 123 9.63 17.68 9.30
CA LYS A 123 10.45 18.29 8.24
C LYS A 123 11.92 18.02 8.48
N VAL A 124 12.49 17.08 7.74
CA VAL A 124 13.90 16.69 7.84
C VAL A 124 14.80 17.65 7.05
N LEU A 125 14.40 18.02 5.83
CA LEU A 125 15.15 18.91 4.94
C LEU A 125 14.26 19.99 4.36
N SER A 126 14.81 21.17 4.13
CA SER A 126 14.15 22.29 3.46
C SER A 126 14.76 22.49 2.08
N SER A 127 13.92 22.77 1.09
CA SER A 127 14.44 23.28 -0.19
C SER A 127 15.12 24.63 0.03
N PRO A 128 16.30 24.88 -0.53
CA PRO A 128 16.94 26.19 -0.50
C PRO A 128 16.20 27.21 -1.38
N ALA A 129 15.38 26.78 -2.33
CA ALA A 129 14.59 27.67 -3.18
C ALA A 129 13.29 28.05 -2.47
N PRO A 130 12.92 29.35 -2.41
CA PRO A 130 11.61 29.74 -1.94
C PRO A 130 10.55 29.18 -2.89
N HIS A 131 9.63 28.37 -2.37
CA HIS A 131 8.47 27.95 -3.14
C HIS A 131 7.60 29.17 -3.41
N GLN A 132 7.66 29.67 -4.65
CA GLN A 132 6.73 30.66 -5.15
C GLN A 132 5.43 29.93 -5.44
N GLU A 133 4.41 30.16 -4.60
CA GLU A 133 3.02 29.71 -4.67
C GLU A 133 2.73 28.23 -4.38
N PRO A 134 1.58 27.92 -3.75
CA PRO A 134 1.09 26.55 -3.66
C PRO A 134 0.79 26.07 -5.08
N LEU A 135 1.59 25.13 -5.56
CA LEU A 135 1.42 24.54 -6.88
C LEU A 135 0.01 23.92 -6.95
N ARG A 136 -0.86 24.45 -7.79
CA ARG A 136 -2.16 23.85 -8.13
C ARG A 136 -2.01 22.43 -8.67
N HIS A 137 -0.80 22.11 -9.10
CA HIS A 137 -0.36 20.81 -9.56
C HIS A 137 0.87 20.42 -8.73
N SER A 138 0.72 19.48 -7.81
CA SER A 138 1.83 19.02 -6.98
C SER A 138 2.11 17.55 -7.24
N THR A 139 3.39 17.20 -7.18
CA THR A 139 3.85 15.82 -7.18
C THR A 139 4.43 15.52 -5.82
N LYS A 140 3.94 14.46 -5.18
CA LYS A 140 4.47 13.95 -3.91
C LYS A 140 4.99 12.53 -4.12
N LEU A 141 6.08 12.17 -3.47
CA LEU A 141 6.67 10.84 -3.52
C LEU A 141 6.64 10.23 -2.12
N VAL A 142 6.11 9.01 -2.02
CA VAL A 142 6.28 8.15 -0.85
C VAL A 142 7.35 7.13 -1.17
N ILE A 143 8.28 6.94 -0.26
CA ILE A 143 9.30 5.88 -0.34
C ILE A 143 9.12 5.00 0.88
N GLY A 144 8.90 3.72 0.65
CA GLY A 144 8.81 2.69 1.67
C GLY A 144 10.06 1.81 1.64
N VAL A 145 10.80 1.78 2.75
CA VAL A 145 11.92 0.86 2.96
C VAL A 145 11.62 0.05 4.21
N GLY A 146 11.38 -1.24 4.03
CA GLY A 146 11.01 -2.16 5.09
C GLY A 146 11.41 -3.59 4.73
N THR A 147 10.48 -4.53 4.76
CA THR A 147 10.68 -5.89 4.26
C THR A 147 11.05 -5.87 2.78
N GLY A 148 10.39 -5.02 1.98
CA GLY A 148 10.72 -4.67 0.61
C GLY A 148 11.15 -3.20 0.49
N CYS A 149 11.44 -2.77 -0.73
CA CYS A 149 11.71 -1.37 -1.08
C CYS A 149 10.83 -0.99 -2.27
N ASN A 150 10.02 0.05 -2.14
CA ASN A 150 9.23 0.57 -3.26
C ASN A 150 8.99 2.09 -3.09
N ALA A 151 8.50 2.73 -4.15
CA ALA A 151 8.07 4.13 -4.12
C ALA A 151 6.75 4.30 -4.87
N ALA A 152 5.91 5.21 -4.41
CA ALA A 152 4.66 5.57 -5.04
C ALA A 152 4.57 7.08 -5.28
N LEU A 153 4.14 7.46 -6.48
CA LEU A 153 4.07 8.84 -6.92
C LEU A 153 2.61 9.32 -6.89
N ALA A 154 2.31 10.33 -6.08
CA ALA A 154 1.02 10.99 -6.07
C ALA A 154 1.06 12.25 -6.96
N LEU A 155 0.27 12.23 -8.01
CA LEU A 155 0.10 13.32 -8.97
C LEU A 155 -1.22 14.02 -8.67
N THR A 156 -1.15 15.30 -8.28
CA THR A 156 -2.35 16.10 -7.97
C THR A 156 -2.60 17.10 -9.10
N ASP A 157 -3.81 17.10 -9.64
CA ASP A 157 -4.28 18.07 -10.64
C ASP A 157 -5.72 18.49 -10.34
N ALA A 158 -6.35 19.25 -11.27
CA ALA A 158 -7.72 19.72 -11.11
C ALA A 158 -8.78 18.60 -11.02
N SER A 159 -8.45 17.39 -11.47
CA SER A 159 -9.33 16.21 -11.43
C SER A 159 -9.19 15.42 -10.13
N GLY A 160 -8.19 15.75 -9.30
CA GLY A 160 -7.91 15.07 -8.04
C GLY A 160 -6.51 14.45 -7.99
N VAL A 161 -6.36 13.41 -7.18
CA VAL A 161 -5.09 12.68 -7.02
C VAL A 161 -5.12 11.38 -7.79
N ARG A 162 -4.04 11.11 -8.51
CA ARG A 162 -3.77 9.84 -9.17
C ARG A 162 -2.46 9.26 -8.66
N VAL A 163 -2.48 7.98 -8.36
CA VAL A 163 -1.28 7.23 -7.94
C VAL A 163 -1.11 6.04 -8.88
N PRO A 164 -0.25 6.15 -9.90
CA PRO A 164 0.07 5.00 -10.76
C PRO A 164 0.65 3.84 -9.96
N ALA A 165 0.41 2.61 -10.43
CA ALA A 165 1.10 1.45 -9.91
C ALA A 165 2.62 1.59 -10.17
N SER A 166 3.44 1.16 -9.21
CA SER A 166 4.89 1.28 -9.27
C SER A 166 5.55 0.12 -8.54
N GLU A 167 6.61 -0.40 -9.13
CA GLU A 167 7.53 -1.38 -8.53
C GLU A 167 8.96 -0.85 -8.65
N THR A 168 9.18 0.35 -8.10
CA THR A 168 10.45 1.09 -8.20
C THR A 168 11.62 0.35 -7.53
N GLY A 169 11.36 -0.48 -6.53
CA GLY A 169 12.39 -1.32 -5.90
C GLY A 169 13.06 -2.29 -6.87
N HIS A 170 12.35 -2.68 -7.94
CA HIS A 170 12.85 -3.58 -8.97
C HIS A 170 13.64 -2.90 -10.10
N ILE A 171 13.91 -1.60 -10.01
CA ILE A 171 14.83 -0.95 -10.94
C ILE A 171 16.25 -1.50 -10.74
N GLY A 172 17.05 -1.51 -11.82
CA GLY A 172 18.45 -1.96 -11.77
C GLY A 172 19.27 -1.17 -10.76
N LEU A 173 20.15 -1.86 -10.03
CA LEU A 173 21.06 -1.21 -9.09
C LEU A 173 21.99 -0.25 -9.85
N PRO A 174 22.08 1.04 -9.46
CA PRO A 174 23.00 1.98 -10.07
C PRO A 174 24.47 1.57 -9.82
N VAL A 175 25.27 1.50 -10.88
CA VAL A 175 26.70 1.18 -10.81
C VAL A 175 27.50 2.44 -11.10
N ARG A 176 28.33 2.89 -10.16
CA ARG A 176 29.15 4.11 -10.25
C ARG A 176 30.63 3.84 -9.99
N SER A 177 30.94 2.71 -9.36
CA SER A 177 32.29 2.29 -8.99
C SER A 177 32.51 0.82 -9.33
N GLN A 178 33.75 0.35 -9.19
CA GLN A 178 34.06 -1.08 -9.33
C GLN A 178 33.38 -1.90 -8.22
N ASP A 179 33.35 -1.38 -7.00
CA ASP A 179 32.69 -2.06 -5.87
C ASP A 179 31.20 -2.24 -6.11
N ASP A 180 30.52 -1.22 -6.69
CA ASP A 180 29.11 -1.33 -7.07
C ASP A 180 28.91 -2.42 -8.14
N LEU A 181 29.82 -2.51 -9.12
CA LEU A 181 29.75 -3.53 -10.16
C LEU A 181 29.93 -4.94 -9.57
N ASP A 182 30.91 -5.12 -8.70
CA ASP A 182 31.20 -6.41 -8.07
C ASP A 182 30.01 -6.85 -7.18
N LEU A 183 29.41 -5.94 -6.42
CA LEU A 183 28.18 -6.18 -5.67
C LEU A 183 27.01 -6.53 -6.61
N ALA A 184 26.82 -5.79 -7.71
CA ALA A 184 25.77 -6.07 -8.67
C ALA A 184 25.92 -7.46 -9.29
N LEU A 185 27.14 -7.87 -9.65
CA LEU A 185 27.45 -9.20 -10.17
C LEU A 185 27.17 -10.30 -9.13
N TYR A 186 27.50 -10.03 -7.86
CA TYR A 186 27.19 -10.93 -6.76
C TYR A 186 25.69 -11.14 -6.59
N LEU A 187 24.91 -10.04 -6.57
CA LEU A 187 23.45 -10.09 -6.48
C LEU A 187 22.81 -10.77 -7.70
N GLN A 188 23.33 -10.51 -8.91
CA GLN A 188 22.85 -11.15 -10.12
C GLN A 188 23.00 -12.67 -10.09
N LYS A 189 24.09 -13.19 -9.51
CA LYS A 189 24.29 -14.64 -9.35
C LYS A 189 23.24 -15.28 -8.42
N GLN A 190 22.75 -14.53 -7.42
CA GLN A 190 21.80 -15.03 -6.44
C GLN A 190 20.34 -14.89 -6.91
N HIS A 191 20.01 -13.80 -7.58
CA HIS A 191 18.63 -13.40 -7.87
C HIS A 191 18.29 -13.35 -9.36
N GLY A 192 19.27 -13.58 -10.25
CA GLY A 192 19.10 -13.45 -11.69
C GLY A 192 19.28 -12.03 -12.21
N PHE A 193 19.07 -11.01 -11.38
CA PHE A 193 19.38 -9.61 -11.65
C PHE A 193 19.67 -8.86 -10.34
N ALA A 194 20.33 -7.69 -10.44
CA ALA A 194 20.58 -6.83 -9.28
C ALA A 194 19.60 -5.66 -9.28
N SER A 195 18.78 -5.55 -8.24
CA SER A 195 17.82 -4.46 -8.06
C SER A 195 18.14 -3.60 -6.84
N VAL A 196 17.55 -2.41 -6.78
CA VAL A 196 17.63 -1.50 -5.63
C VAL A 196 17.09 -2.19 -4.37
N GLU A 197 16.02 -2.96 -4.48
CA GLU A 197 15.42 -3.70 -3.36
C GLU A 197 16.41 -4.71 -2.76
N HIS A 198 17.23 -5.38 -3.58
CA HIS A 198 18.26 -6.32 -3.10
C HIS A 198 19.36 -5.68 -2.25
N VAL A 199 19.38 -4.35 -2.17
CA VAL A 199 20.33 -3.58 -1.37
C VAL A 199 19.66 -2.84 -0.22
N LEU A 200 18.51 -2.19 -0.47
CA LEU A 200 17.87 -1.29 0.48
C LEU A 200 16.80 -1.94 1.37
N ALA A 201 16.21 -3.07 0.96
CA ALA A 201 15.26 -3.79 1.79
C ALA A 201 15.92 -4.46 3.00
N GLY A 202 15.15 -4.89 3.98
CA GLY A 202 15.67 -5.54 5.18
C GLY A 202 16.59 -6.73 4.90
N SER A 203 16.16 -7.64 4.01
CA SER A 203 16.99 -8.77 3.52
C SER A 203 18.18 -8.30 2.66
N GLY A 204 18.01 -7.19 1.95
CA GLY A 204 19.07 -6.59 1.14
C GLY A 204 20.21 -6.07 2.00
N LEU A 205 19.90 -5.37 3.09
CA LEU A 205 20.91 -4.89 4.04
C LEU A 205 21.72 -6.05 4.64
N GLU A 206 21.07 -7.16 4.98
CA GLU A 206 21.75 -8.37 5.46
C GLU A 206 22.68 -8.94 4.37
N THR A 207 22.23 -8.98 3.12
CA THR A 207 23.01 -9.47 1.98
C THR A 207 24.23 -8.59 1.72
N VAL A 208 24.08 -7.28 1.74
CA VAL A 208 25.18 -6.31 1.61
C VAL A 208 26.18 -6.47 2.75
N TYR A 209 25.71 -6.57 3.98
CA TYR A 209 26.57 -6.80 5.14
C TYR A 209 27.42 -8.08 4.97
N ARG A 210 26.78 -9.20 4.58
CA ARG A 210 27.49 -10.47 4.34
C ARG A 210 28.49 -10.41 3.19
N TYR A 211 28.23 -9.56 2.20
CA TYR A 211 29.15 -9.39 1.07
C TYR A 211 30.43 -8.66 1.46
N PHE A 212 30.35 -7.68 2.37
CA PHE A 212 31.50 -6.89 2.82
C PHE A 212 32.19 -7.41 4.09
N ALA A 213 31.58 -8.34 4.84
CA ALA A 213 32.13 -8.94 6.06
C ALA A 213 33.09 -10.10 5.76
#